data_3e8be6421f8ed57701924e658606f503
#
_entry.id   3e8be6421f8ed57701924e658606f503
#
_cell.length_a   1.000
_cell.length_b   1.000
_cell.length_c   1.000
_cell.angle_alpha   90.00
_cell.angle_beta   90.00
_cell.angle_gamma   90.00
#
_symmetry.space_group_name_H-M   'P 1'
#
loop_
_entity.id
_entity.type
_entity.pdbx_description
1 polymer ?
#
loop_
_entity_poly.entity_id
_entity_poly.type
_entity_poly.pdbx_seq_one_letter_code
_entity_poly.pdbx_strand_id
1 'polypeptide(L)'
;LKPITTEPVLTQPEGKLVTAAWYGKGFYPISGYSRIFSHEMEARATTYVNQGDTAIWIKNSLTEYEGEQGWIRISKVDNKGNWELRTPQAIMVRTNSKNEKKTFYVTKLGGSTPAAVNERGYTVGNNLNIRFRMDSKGVLSQVTTDGSEILGLTDGEGTWYPYGSYGYKYIANEDTPVKKPANLEVTKYVWANTINKQGSETIHTFVNVGYSGNDIYMSCPADTTLYFKGTILGNKVFFKSPQFMGVSKEYNRLLYFSGVRFAWDDNSPGGYKVSFVTGDIIFDYDATSHTLVLPKEYAIVAKVFGHDTYNIYASPSLRIYPFIEKAATPQAPQFWKPERNFRNYTYDERIQKGIAQVQFIISPHDVNGEYINPDSMYYRMYVDDPETPFTFDKIDYPALPKDEMTEIPFWFTDKEYIMGYTNTLRLLFFFTEVQDSIGFQSVYKGGGETRESNIAWYKLPKTTSIQGIHNSNNGSPAKVYYDLLGRRQEGLRKGINLIRKEDGSVEKVIQ
;
A
#
# COMPACT_ATOMS: atom_id res chain seq x y z
N LEU A 1 -33.73 -1.21 22.50
CA LEU A 1 -32.55 -1.90 23.04
C LEU A 1 -32.08 -1.22 24.32
N LYS A 2 -31.77 -2.01 25.36
CA LYS A 2 -31.14 -1.48 26.57
C LYS A 2 -29.63 -1.56 26.42
N PRO A 3 -28.91 -0.44 26.22
CA PRO A 3 -27.47 -0.48 26.00
C PRO A 3 -26.71 -0.84 27.29
N ILE A 4 -25.57 -1.50 27.14
CA ILE A 4 -24.64 -1.78 28.24
C ILE A 4 -23.88 -0.50 28.63
N THR A 5 -23.54 0.34 27.65
CA THR A 5 -23.02 1.68 27.84
C THR A 5 -23.84 2.68 27.04
N THR A 6 -24.20 3.81 27.64
CA THR A 6 -25.00 4.88 27.01
C THR A 6 -24.13 5.98 26.41
N GLU A 7 -22.89 6.08 26.86
CA GLU A 7 -21.88 7.04 26.39
C GLU A 7 -20.64 6.28 25.89
N PRO A 8 -19.99 6.74 24.80
CA PRO A 8 -18.77 6.13 24.31
C PRO A 8 -17.60 6.35 25.29
N VAL A 9 -16.82 5.31 25.53
CA VAL A 9 -15.58 5.38 26.30
C VAL A 9 -14.46 5.85 25.36
N LEU A 10 -14.16 7.15 25.36
CA LEU A 10 -13.18 7.75 24.46
C LEU A 10 -11.76 7.76 25.04
N THR A 11 -11.63 7.81 26.37
CA THR A 11 -10.34 7.73 27.05
C THR A 11 -9.93 6.28 27.22
N GLN A 12 -8.60 6.02 27.15
CA GLN A 12 -8.08 4.68 27.36
C GLN A 12 -8.46 4.17 28.74
N PRO A 13 -9.10 2.99 28.83
CA PRO A 13 -9.40 2.36 30.12
C PRO A 13 -8.13 2.04 30.92
N GLU A 14 -8.26 1.94 32.24
CA GLU A 14 -7.18 1.47 33.10
C GLU A 14 -6.83 0.01 32.79
N GLY A 15 -5.55 -0.34 32.84
CA GLY A 15 -5.04 -1.70 32.59
C GLY A 15 -3.74 -1.71 31.83
N LYS A 16 -3.25 -2.90 31.51
CA LYS A 16 -2.04 -3.11 30.72
C LYS A 16 -2.36 -2.92 29.24
N LEU A 17 -1.72 -1.94 28.60
CA LEU A 17 -1.77 -1.80 27.14
C LEU A 17 -0.95 -2.92 26.49
N VAL A 18 -1.56 -3.66 25.58
CA VAL A 18 -0.97 -4.80 24.89
C VAL A 18 -0.93 -4.52 23.40
N THR A 19 0.24 -4.67 22.81
CA THR A 19 0.41 -4.64 21.34
C THR A 19 0.04 -6.01 20.80
N ALA A 20 -0.71 -6.05 19.70
CA ALA A 20 -1.19 -7.30 19.12
C ALA A 20 -1.25 -7.23 17.58
N ALA A 21 -1.14 -8.40 16.94
CA ALA A 21 -1.64 -8.59 15.60
C ALA A 21 -3.11 -8.98 15.66
N TRP A 22 -3.92 -8.48 14.72
CA TRP A 22 -5.33 -8.83 14.65
C TRP A 22 -5.78 -9.22 13.25
N TYR A 23 -6.81 -10.05 13.23
CA TYR A 23 -7.54 -10.49 12.06
C TYR A 23 -9.00 -10.11 12.20
N GLY A 24 -9.64 -9.85 11.09
CA GLY A 24 -11.06 -9.59 11.05
C GLY A 24 -11.55 -9.45 9.62
N LYS A 25 -12.86 -9.44 9.45
CA LYS A 25 -13.51 -9.17 8.19
C LYS A 25 -14.52 -8.06 8.41
N GLY A 26 -14.42 -7.00 7.63
CA GLY A 26 -15.30 -5.86 7.72
C GLY A 26 -16.03 -5.61 6.42
N PHE A 27 -17.16 -4.94 6.49
CA PHE A 27 -17.88 -4.44 5.34
C PHE A 27 -18.43 -3.05 5.58
N TYR A 28 -18.61 -2.32 4.48
CA TYR A 28 -19.00 -0.93 4.41
C TYR A 28 -19.82 -0.67 3.14
N PRO A 29 -20.63 0.39 3.13
CA PRO A 29 -21.35 0.77 1.92
C PRO A 29 -20.41 1.41 0.90
N ILE A 30 -20.56 1.03 -0.38
CA ILE A 30 -19.86 1.69 -1.47
C ILE A 30 -20.75 2.82 -2.00
N SER A 31 -20.25 4.04 -1.94
CA SER A 31 -20.92 5.21 -2.48
C SER A 31 -21.20 5.06 -3.99
N GLY A 32 -22.42 5.38 -4.40
CA GLY A 32 -22.84 5.34 -5.80
C GLY A 32 -23.33 3.97 -6.33
N TYR A 33 -23.09 2.87 -5.63
CA TYR A 33 -23.49 1.53 -6.09
C TYR A 33 -24.54 0.83 -5.24
N SER A 34 -24.94 1.42 -4.12
CA SER A 34 -25.86 0.80 -3.15
C SER A 34 -25.48 -0.64 -2.76
N ARG A 35 -24.21 -0.95 -2.77
CA ARG A 35 -23.68 -2.29 -2.45
C ARG A 35 -22.90 -2.25 -1.16
N ILE A 36 -22.85 -3.41 -0.48
CA ILE A 36 -21.96 -3.65 0.64
C ILE A 36 -20.73 -4.39 0.12
N PHE A 37 -19.57 -3.88 0.46
CA PHE A 37 -18.29 -4.49 0.13
C PHE A 37 -17.66 -5.05 1.41
N SER A 38 -17.01 -6.22 1.33
CA SER A 38 -16.28 -6.79 2.45
C SER A 38 -14.78 -6.77 2.19
N HIS A 39 -14.02 -6.44 3.23
CA HIS A 39 -12.57 -6.42 3.23
C HIS A 39 -12.02 -7.31 4.35
N GLU A 40 -11.08 -8.18 4.03
CA GLU A 40 -10.39 -9.02 5.01
C GLU A 40 -9.14 -8.33 5.51
N MET A 41 -9.00 -8.25 6.84
CA MET A 41 -7.82 -7.73 7.50
C MET A 41 -7.03 -8.89 8.10
N GLU A 42 -5.74 -8.96 7.80
CA GLU A 42 -4.87 -10.04 8.28
C GLU A 42 -3.64 -9.49 8.96
N ALA A 43 -3.39 -9.96 10.17
CA ALA A 43 -2.20 -9.64 10.97
C ALA A 43 -1.88 -8.14 11.05
N ARG A 44 -2.92 -7.28 11.07
CA ARG A 44 -2.75 -5.84 11.25
C ARG A 44 -2.28 -5.53 12.67
N ALA A 45 -1.48 -4.48 12.82
CA ALA A 45 -1.08 -3.99 14.14
C ALA A 45 -2.26 -3.32 14.85
N THR A 46 -2.43 -3.63 16.13
CA THR A 46 -3.39 -2.97 17.01
C THR A 46 -2.88 -2.94 18.45
N THR A 47 -3.62 -2.27 19.31
CA THR A 47 -3.46 -2.34 20.76
C THR A 47 -4.80 -2.62 21.40
N TYR A 48 -4.79 -3.37 22.50
CA TYR A 48 -5.93 -3.53 23.39
C TYR A 48 -5.51 -3.31 24.84
N VAL A 49 -6.46 -3.03 25.72
CA VAL A 49 -6.21 -2.90 27.16
C VAL A 49 -6.63 -4.18 27.87
N ASN A 50 -5.70 -4.79 28.61
CA ASN A 50 -5.96 -5.98 29.42
C ASN A 50 -6.11 -5.58 30.88
N GLN A 51 -7.28 -5.83 31.44
CA GLN A 51 -7.60 -5.66 32.87
C GLN A 51 -7.47 -6.98 33.67
N GLY A 52 -6.47 -7.79 33.33
CA GLY A 52 -6.23 -9.07 33.98
C GLY A 52 -7.38 -10.06 33.73
N ASP A 53 -7.92 -10.63 34.81
CA ASP A 53 -8.96 -11.65 34.74
C ASP A 53 -10.38 -11.12 34.60
N THR A 54 -10.57 -9.84 34.34
CA THR A 54 -11.91 -9.24 34.32
C THR A 54 -12.38 -8.83 32.95
N ALA A 55 -11.55 -8.12 32.20
CA ALA A 55 -11.95 -7.56 30.92
C ALA A 55 -10.78 -7.32 29.97
N ILE A 56 -11.10 -7.32 28.68
CA ILE A 56 -10.27 -6.82 27.60
C ILE A 56 -11.04 -5.71 26.90
N TRP A 57 -10.38 -4.57 26.68
CA TRP A 57 -10.97 -3.46 25.96
C TRP A 57 -10.32 -3.33 24.59
N ILE A 58 -11.14 -3.30 23.53
CA ILE A 58 -10.70 -3.11 22.15
C ILE A 58 -11.21 -1.77 21.62
N LYS A 59 -10.42 -1.11 20.80
CA LYS A 59 -10.75 0.13 20.11
C LYS A 59 -10.91 -0.12 18.60
N ASN A 60 -11.65 0.77 17.93
CA ASN A 60 -11.87 0.66 16.47
C ASN A 60 -12.44 -0.70 16.05
N SER A 61 -13.48 -1.10 16.76
CA SER A 61 -14.12 -2.42 16.58
C SER A 61 -14.80 -2.60 15.22
N LEU A 62 -15.23 -1.51 14.58
CA LEU A 62 -15.68 -1.51 13.19
C LEU A 62 -14.48 -1.19 12.29
N THR A 63 -13.93 -2.22 11.68
CA THR A 63 -12.64 -2.21 10.98
C THR A 63 -12.60 -1.30 9.76
N GLU A 64 -13.73 -1.12 9.08
CA GLU A 64 -13.87 -0.31 7.87
C GLU A 64 -14.43 1.11 8.14
N TYR A 65 -14.66 1.44 9.40
CA TYR A 65 -15.16 2.76 9.76
C TYR A 65 -13.99 3.69 10.08
N GLU A 66 -13.75 4.70 9.26
CA GLU A 66 -12.60 5.61 9.37
C GLU A 66 -12.71 6.64 10.52
N GLY A 67 -13.91 6.84 11.06
CA GLY A 67 -14.12 7.80 12.15
C GLY A 67 -13.60 7.30 13.50
N GLU A 68 -13.43 8.23 14.45
CA GLU A 68 -13.07 7.89 15.82
C GLU A 68 -14.16 7.02 16.47
N GLN A 69 -13.75 5.94 17.11
CA GLN A 69 -14.62 5.01 17.83
C GLN A 69 -14.14 4.88 19.29
N GLY A 70 -15.10 4.75 20.20
CA GLY A 70 -14.81 4.46 21.61
C GLY A 70 -14.32 3.03 21.84
N TRP A 71 -13.79 2.80 23.03
CA TRP A 71 -13.42 1.50 23.54
C TRP A 71 -14.66 0.68 23.87
N ILE A 72 -14.65 -0.61 23.52
CA ILE A 72 -15.67 -1.56 23.91
C ILE A 72 -15.06 -2.69 24.75
N ARG A 73 -15.87 -3.24 25.65
CA ARG A 73 -15.47 -4.18 26.69
C ARG A 73 -15.89 -5.60 26.35
N ILE A 74 -14.90 -6.50 26.35
CA ILE A 74 -15.08 -7.95 26.31
C ILE A 74 -14.83 -8.46 27.74
N SER A 75 -15.78 -9.16 28.35
CA SER A 75 -15.73 -9.61 29.74
C SER A 75 -15.37 -11.08 29.82
N LYS A 76 -14.56 -11.46 30.82
CA LYS A 76 -14.30 -12.87 31.13
C LYS A 76 -15.57 -13.52 31.67
N VAL A 77 -15.89 -14.71 31.19
CA VAL A 77 -17.06 -15.49 31.63
C VAL A 77 -16.66 -16.53 32.70
N ASP A 78 -15.54 -17.23 32.45
CA ASP A 78 -15.06 -18.28 33.32
C ASP A 78 -13.53 -18.48 33.23
N ASN A 79 -13.00 -19.43 33.99
CA ASN A 79 -11.58 -19.81 33.95
C ASN A 79 -11.25 -20.85 32.87
N LYS A 80 -12.19 -21.19 31.99
CA LYS A 80 -12.01 -22.16 30.89
C LYS A 80 -11.68 -21.46 29.55
N GLY A 81 -11.40 -20.16 29.59
CA GLY A 81 -11.05 -19.37 28.42
C GLY A 81 -12.25 -18.79 27.67
N ASN A 82 -13.44 -18.78 28.27
CA ASN A 82 -14.64 -18.19 27.68
C ASN A 82 -14.73 -16.71 28.02
N TRP A 83 -14.97 -15.90 26.99
CA TRP A 83 -15.12 -14.46 27.06
C TRP A 83 -16.37 -14.04 26.30
N GLU A 84 -16.91 -12.88 26.59
CA GLU A 84 -18.17 -12.40 26.02
C GLU A 84 -18.16 -10.89 25.81
N LEU A 85 -18.45 -10.49 24.58
CA LEU A 85 -18.76 -9.11 24.22
C LEU A 85 -20.26 -8.91 24.33
N ARG A 86 -20.70 -8.21 25.37
CA ARG A 86 -22.11 -7.83 25.58
C ARG A 86 -22.41 -6.58 24.82
N THR A 87 -23.49 -6.57 24.07
CA THR A 87 -23.92 -5.43 23.26
C THR A 87 -25.36 -5.01 23.60
N PRO A 88 -25.84 -3.81 23.25
CA PRO A 88 -25.14 -2.70 22.57
C PRO A 88 -24.16 -1.95 23.47
N GLN A 89 -23.02 -1.52 22.90
CA GLN A 89 -22.11 -0.59 23.56
C GLN A 89 -21.95 0.68 22.72
N ALA A 90 -22.02 1.85 23.35
CA ALA A 90 -21.85 3.12 22.67
C ALA A 90 -20.40 3.28 22.19
N ILE A 91 -20.22 3.71 20.93
CA ILE A 91 -18.89 3.91 20.33
C ILE A 91 -18.67 5.33 19.81
N MET A 92 -19.71 6.08 19.51
CA MET A 92 -19.59 7.45 19.02
C MET A 92 -20.87 8.25 19.22
N VAL A 93 -20.73 9.57 19.24
CA VAL A 93 -21.83 10.53 19.16
C VAL A 93 -21.64 11.38 17.92
N ARG A 94 -22.66 11.48 17.10
CA ARG A 94 -22.67 12.36 15.93
C ARG A 94 -23.67 13.48 16.11
N THR A 95 -23.32 14.65 15.64
CA THR A 95 -24.22 15.81 15.60
C THR A 95 -24.68 16.00 14.15
N ASN A 96 -25.97 16.06 13.94
CA ASN A 96 -26.55 16.31 12.62
C ASN A 96 -26.51 17.80 12.26
N SER A 97 -26.96 18.14 11.05
CA SER A 97 -27.01 19.52 10.55
C SER A 97 -27.95 20.44 11.35
N LYS A 98 -28.86 19.86 12.16
CA LYS A 98 -29.76 20.58 13.09
C LYS A 98 -29.21 20.71 14.50
N ASN A 99 -27.93 20.36 14.69
CA ASN A 99 -27.27 20.37 16.00
C ASN A 99 -27.83 19.35 17.02
N GLU A 100 -28.55 18.32 16.55
CA GLU A 100 -29.06 17.24 17.39
C GLU A 100 -28.00 16.15 17.52
N LYS A 101 -27.76 15.73 18.77
CA LYS A 101 -26.78 14.65 19.07
C LYS A 101 -27.47 13.29 19.00
N LYS A 102 -26.84 12.36 18.28
CA LYS A 102 -27.27 10.96 18.20
C LYS A 102 -26.13 10.03 18.59
N THR A 103 -26.39 9.15 19.57
CA THR A 103 -25.42 8.12 19.98
C THR A 103 -25.55 6.90 19.08
N PHE A 104 -24.40 6.38 18.65
CA PHE A 104 -24.29 5.16 17.87
C PHE A 104 -23.61 4.06 18.67
N TYR A 105 -24.05 2.84 18.42
CA TYR A 105 -23.68 1.66 19.16
C TYR A 105 -23.09 0.60 18.23
N VAL A 106 -22.26 -0.27 18.78
CA VAL A 106 -22.01 -1.58 18.19
C VAL A 106 -22.95 -2.58 18.84
N THR A 107 -23.66 -3.30 17.99
CA THR A 107 -24.68 -4.25 18.37
C THR A 107 -24.48 -5.58 17.66
N LYS A 108 -24.65 -6.69 18.36
CA LYS A 108 -24.68 -8.00 17.72
C LYS A 108 -25.87 -8.07 16.78
N LEU A 109 -25.60 -8.39 15.52
CA LEU A 109 -26.59 -8.68 14.50
C LEU A 109 -26.39 -10.11 14.01
N GLY A 110 -27.49 -10.76 13.66
CA GLY A 110 -27.54 -12.07 13.04
C GLY A 110 -28.09 -12.01 11.62
N GLY A 111 -27.66 -12.93 10.76
CA GLY A 111 -28.17 -13.01 9.40
C GLY A 111 -27.12 -13.33 8.36
N SER A 112 -27.29 -12.79 7.17
CA SER A 112 -26.39 -12.99 6.03
C SER A 112 -26.04 -11.64 5.38
N THR A 113 -24.86 -11.55 4.77
CA THR A 113 -24.41 -10.33 4.07
C THR A 113 -25.35 -10.03 2.90
N PRO A 114 -26.03 -8.88 2.89
CA PRO A 114 -26.87 -8.47 1.77
C PRO A 114 -26.04 -8.08 0.54
N ALA A 115 -26.62 -8.22 -0.64
CA ALA A 115 -25.97 -7.80 -1.89
C ALA A 115 -26.06 -6.28 -2.11
N ALA A 116 -27.02 -5.60 -1.48
CA ALA A 116 -27.21 -4.16 -1.56
C ALA A 116 -27.53 -3.56 -0.18
N VAL A 117 -27.23 -2.26 -0.01
CA VAL A 117 -27.40 -1.53 1.27
C VAL A 117 -28.83 -1.52 1.78
N ASN A 118 -29.80 -1.53 0.89
CA ASN A 118 -31.23 -1.52 1.22
C ASN A 118 -31.83 -2.91 1.50
N GLU A 119 -31.06 -3.96 1.32
CA GLU A 119 -31.48 -5.31 1.65
C GLU A 119 -31.38 -5.55 3.17
N ARG A 120 -32.35 -6.27 3.73
CA ARG A 120 -32.37 -6.60 5.15
C ARG A 120 -31.68 -7.96 5.38
N GLY A 121 -30.33 -7.96 5.30
CA GLY A 121 -29.55 -9.18 5.54
C GLY A 121 -29.24 -9.43 7.01
N TYR A 122 -29.01 -8.37 7.78
CA TYR A 122 -28.67 -8.46 9.20
C TYR A 122 -29.72 -7.77 10.08
N THR A 123 -30.09 -8.42 11.17
CA THR A 123 -31.08 -7.93 12.13
C THR A 123 -30.64 -8.14 13.57
N VAL A 124 -31.19 -7.33 14.48
CA VAL A 124 -31.04 -7.51 15.92
C VAL A 124 -31.84 -8.71 16.38
N GLY A 125 -31.17 -9.68 16.99
CA GLY A 125 -31.81 -10.85 17.60
C GLY A 125 -32.06 -10.67 19.10
N ASN A 126 -32.54 -11.75 19.74
CA ASN A 126 -32.80 -11.77 21.20
C ASN A 126 -31.49 -11.92 22.01
N ASN A 127 -30.49 -12.60 21.50
CA ASN A 127 -29.19 -12.77 22.13
C ASN A 127 -28.22 -11.71 21.58
N LEU A 128 -27.82 -10.76 22.42
CA LEU A 128 -26.97 -9.63 22.06
C LEU A 128 -25.49 -9.83 22.44
N ASN A 129 -25.11 -11.06 22.78
CA ASN A 129 -23.76 -11.38 23.19
C ASN A 129 -22.98 -12.08 22.09
N ILE A 130 -21.77 -11.61 21.80
CA ILE A 130 -20.83 -12.28 20.91
C ILE A 130 -19.82 -13.06 21.77
N ARG A 131 -19.69 -14.37 21.50
CA ARG A 131 -18.78 -15.23 22.26
C ARG A 131 -17.37 -15.13 21.69
N PHE A 132 -16.42 -15.05 22.61
CA PHE A 132 -14.98 -15.12 22.35
C PHE A 132 -14.35 -16.26 23.14
N ARG A 133 -13.23 -16.74 22.67
CA ARG A 133 -12.40 -17.72 23.35
C ARG A 133 -10.95 -17.30 23.37
N MET A 134 -10.32 -17.40 24.55
CA MET A 134 -8.89 -17.27 24.73
C MET A 134 -8.27 -18.66 24.78
N ASP A 135 -7.31 -18.95 23.92
CA ASP A 135 -6.58 -20.22 23.96
C ASP A 135 -5.42 -20.20 24.97
N SER A 136 -4.73 -21.33 25.11
CA SER A 136 -3.58 -21.47 26.02
C SER A 136 -2.36 -20.62 25.62
N LYS A 137 -2.33 -20.10 24.39
CA LYS A 137 -1.27 -19.21 23.90
C LYS A 137 -1.64 -17.72 24.02
N GLY A 138 -2.79 -17.41 24.62
CA GLY A 138 -3.26 -16.04 24.79
C GLY A 138 -3.89 -15.44 23.53
N VAL A 139 -4.28 -16.25 22.54
CA VAL A 139 -4.99 -15.79 21.35
C VAL A 139 -6.48 -15.68 21.67
N LEU A 140 -7.02 -14.45 21.56
CA LEU A 140 -8.44 -14.15 21.72
C LEU A 140 -9.12 -14.20 20.37
N SER A 141 -10.12 -15.07 20.22
CA SER A 141 -10.83 -15.24 18.95
C SER A 141 -12.35 -15.22 19.14
N GLN A 142 -13.08 -14.60 18.21
CA GLN A 142 -14.52 -14.75 18.09
C GLN A 142 -14.85 -16.22 17.76
N VAL A 143 -15.89 -16.78 18.40
CA VAL A 143 -16.24 -18.19 18.23
C VAL A 143 -16.93 -18.43 16.89
N THR A 144 -17.87 -17.57 16.50
CA THR A 144 -18.59 -17.66 15.22
C THR A 144 -17.91 -16.76 14.20
N THR A 145 -17.30 -17.35 13.17
CA THR A 145 -16.46 -16.64 12.19
C THR A 145 -16.97 -16.66 10.76
N ASP A 146 -18.15 -17.26 10.52
CA ASP A 146 -18.75 -17.44 9.20
C ASP A 146 -19.56 -16.23 8.69
N GLY A 147 -19.64 -15.15 9.50
CA GLY A 147 -20.42 -13.95 9.18
C GLY A 147 -21.90 -14.04 9.54
N SER A 148 -22.37 -15.14 10.13
CA SER A 148 -23.75 -15.25 10.65
C SER A 148 -23.99 -14.43 11.92
N GLU A 149 -22.94 -14.07 12.63
CA GLU A 149 -22.93 -13.13 13.76
C GLU A 149 -21.91 -12.03 13.50
N ILE A 150 -22.37 -10.78 13.47
CA ILE A 150 -21.50 -9.62 13.27
C ILE A 150 -21.64 -8.62 14.41
N LEU A 151 -20.63 -7.80 14.57
CA LEU A 151 -20.72 -6.55 15.31
C LEU A 151 -21.07 -5.44 14.32
N GLY A 152 -22.30 -4.96 14.34
CA GLY A 152 -22.81 -3.97 13.39
C GLY A 152 -23.00 -2.59 14.03
N LEU A 153 -22.88 -1.54 13.22
CA LEU A 153 -23.21 -0.17 13.64
C LEU A 153 -24.72 0.03 13.69
N THR A 154 -25.24 0.42 14.85
CA THR A 154 -26.67 0.70 15.03
C THR A 154 -26.92 2.02 15.74
N ASP A 155 -28.14 2.53 15.62
CA ASP A 155 -28.65 3.57 16.51
C ASP A 155 -29.31 2.98 17.77
N GLY A 156 -29.84 3.82 18.63
CA GLY A 156 -30.51 3.41 19.88
C GLY A 156 -31.81 2.60 19.65
N GLU A 157 -32.39 2.66 18.47
CA GLU A 157 -33.59 1.91 18.09
C GLU A 157 -33.24 0.55 17.46
N GLY A 158 -31.94 0.34 17.15
CA GLY A 158 -31.45 -0.90 16.54
C GLY A 158 -31.46 -0.87 15.01
N THR A 159 -31.62 0.28 14.40
CA THR A 159 -31.51 0.45 12.95
C THR A 159 -30.05 0.22 12.55
N TRP A 160 -29.80 -0.73 11.67
CA TRP A 160 -28.47 -1.02 11.18
C TRP A 160 -28.03 -0.01 10.11
N TYR A 161 -26.81 0.52 10.28
CA TYR A 161 -26.08 1.28 9.30
C TYR A 161 -25.02 0.34 8.72
N PRO A 162 -24.84 0.24 7.40
CA PRO A 162 -24.16 -0.89 6.74
C PRO A 162 -22.63 -0.92 6.95
N TYR A 163 -22.21 -0.76 8.19
CA TYR A 163 -20.87 -1.08 8.68
C TYR A 163 -20.99 -2.29 9.62
N GLY A 164 -20.07 -3.21 9.50
CA GLY A 164 -20.04 -4.38 10.34
C GLY A 164 -18.69 -5.06 10.30
N SER A 165 -18.40 -5.84 11.34
CA SER A 165 -17.17 -6.61 11.42
C SER A 165 -17.40 -7.92 12.15
N TYR A 166 -16.63 -8.95 11.78
CA TYR A 166 -16.67 -10.28 12.36
C TYR A 166 -15.35 -11.02 12.17
N GLY A 167 -15.26 -12.23 12.74
CA GLY A 167 -14.06 -13.05 12.61
C GLY A 167 -12.86 -12.48 13.35
N TYR A 168 -13.09 -11.76 14.45
CA TYR A 168 -12.04 -11.15 15.26
C TYR A 168 -11.08 -12.19 15.82
N LYS A 169 -9.78 -11.93 15.67
CA LYS A 169 -8.71 -12.69 16.28
C LYS A 169 -7.60 -11.72 16.68
N TYR A 170 -7.19 -11.77 17.95
CA TYR A 170 -6.11 -10.94 18.51
C TYR A 170 -4.99 -11.84 19.03
N ILE A 171 -3.77 -11.58 18.57
CA ILE A 171 -2.56 -12.31 18.96
C ILE A 171 -1.63 -11.32 19.66
N ALA A 172 -1.50 -11.43 20.97
CA ALA A 172 -0.63 -10.56 21.75
C ALA A 172 0.83 -10.73 21.37
N ASN A 173 1.56 -9.61 21.32
CA ASN A 173 3.01 -9.61 21.21
C ASN A 173 3.58 -9.04 22.52
N GLU A 174 4.33 -9.85 23.26
CA GLU A 174 4.96 -9.46 24.51
C GLU A 174 6.44 -9.10 24.34
N ASP A 175 7.01 -9.29 23.16
CA ASP A 175 8.40 -8.97 22.89
C ASP A 175 8.66 -7.46 22.93
N THR A 176 9.80 -7.09 23.48
CA THR A 176 10.26 -5.70 23.51
C THR A 176 10.98 -5.38 22.20
N PRO A 177 10.60 -4.29 21.50
CA PRO A 177 11.26 -3.92 20.26
C PRO A 177 12.70 -3.46 20.50
N VAL A 178 13.59 -3.78 19.55
CA VAL A 178 14.94 -3.27 19.55
C VAL A 178 14.91 -1.74 19.40
N LYS A 179 15.59 -1.05 20.32
CA LYS A 179 15.74 0.41 20.26
C LYS A 179 17.21 0.76 20.11
N LYS A 180 17.55 1.55 19.12
CA LYS A 180 18.87 2.15 19.05
C LYS A 180 19.03 3.15 20.20
N PRO A 181 20.26 3.36 20.73
CA PRO A 181 20.52 4.43 21.68
C PRO A 181 20.07 5.79 21.13
N ALA A 182 19.47 6.63 21.99
CA ALA A 182 18.91 7.93 21.57
C ALA A 182 19.94 8.83 20.88
N ASN A 183 21.17 8.83 21.36
CA ASN A 183 22.26 9.69 20.85
C ASN A 183 23.14 8.97 19.82
N LEU A 184 22.72 7.80 19.32
CA LEU A 184 23.51 7.08 18.33
C LEU A 184 23.43 7.80 16.99
N GLU A 185 24.58 8.27 16.53
CA GLU A 185 24.73 8.78 15.17
C GLU A 185 24.61 7.63 14.18
N VAL A 186 23.85 7.84 13.14
CA VAL A 186 23.67 6.88 12.06
C VAL A 186 24.11 7.49 10.74
N THR A 187 24.68 6.65 9.88
CA THR A 187 25.07 7.02 8.54
C THR A 187 24.30 6.19 7.51
N LYS A 188 24.19 6.72 6.31
CA LYS A 188 23.46 6.08 5.22
C LYS A 188 24.29 4.94 4.62
N TYR A 189 23.67 3.78 4.49
CA TYR A 189 24.24 2.58 3.86
C TYR A 189 23.34 2.14 2.71
N VAL A 190 23.92 1.44 1.74
CA VAL A 190 23.19 0.77 0.67
C VAL A 190 22.95 -0.67 1.08
N TRP A 191 21.69 -1.07 1.05
CA TRP A 191 21.22 -2.45 1.14
C TRP A 191 21.00 -2.96 -0.28
N ALA A 192 21.87 -3.82 -0.76
CA ALA A 192 21.85 -4.34 -2.12
C ALA A 192 21.58 -5.85 -2.12
N ASN A 193 20.50 -6.29 -2.76
CA ASN A 193 20.16 -7.70 -2.87
C ASN A 193 19.76 -8.09 -4.28
N THR A 194 20.04 -9.31 -4.65
CA THR A 194 19.69 -9.90 -5.94
C THR A 194 18.28 -10.45 -5.89
N ILE A 195 17.46 -10.15 -6.88
CA ILE A 195 16.05 -10.56 -6.95
C ILE A 195 15.77 -11.67 -7.97
N ASN A 196 16.76 -12.11 -8.70
CA ASN A 196 16.62 -13.23 -9.62
C ASN A 196 17.76 -14.25 -9.49
N LYS A 197 17.49 -15.46 -9.96
CA LYS A 197 18.41 -16.62 -9.91
C LYS A 197 19.72 -16.38 -10.67
N GLN A 198 19.67 -15.61 -11.75
CA GLN A 198 20.80 -15.31 -12.62
C GLN A 198 21.77 -14.28 -12.01
N GLY A 199 21.37 -13.59 -10.97
CA GLY A 199 22.15 -12.54 -10.34
C GLY A 199 22.31 -11.26 -11.18
N SER A 200 21.53 -11.14 -12.25
CA SER A 200 21.61 -10.01 -13.19
C SER A 200 20.76 -8.81 -12.77
N GLU A 201 19.92 -8.97 -11.77
CA GLU A 201 19.01 -7.94 -11.30
C GLU A 201 19.19 -7.72 -9.80
N THR A 202 19.61 -6.51 -9.42
CA THR A 202 19.90 -6.12 -8.04
C THR A 202 19.01 -4.94 -7.65
N ILE A 203 18.33 -5.07 -6.53
CA ILE A 203 17.61 -3.97 -5.89
C ILE A 203 18.53 -3.29 -4.88
N HIS A 204 18.52 -1.96 -4.90
CA HIS A 204 19.21 -1.13 -3.93
C HIS A 204 18.20 -0.29 -3.15
N THR A 205 18.41 -0.19 -1.85
CA THR A 205 17.67 0.75 -0.99
C THR A 205 18.61 1.29 0.09
N PHE A 206 18.22 2.39 0.73
CA PHE A 206 18.97 2.92 1.86
C PHE A 206 18.52 2.33 3.19
N VAL A 207 19.50 2.11 4.04
CA VAL A 207 19.31 1.85 5.46
C VAL A 207 20.21 2.76 6.27
N ASN A 208 19.86 2.99 7.52
CA ASN A 208 20.66 3.75 8.47
C ASN A 208 21.44 2.78 9.35
N VAL A 209 22.74 2.99 9.52
CA VAL A 209 23.62 2.14 10.33
C VAL A 209 24.35 2.99 11.35
N GLY A 210 24.38 2.55 12.59
CA GLY A 210 25.13 3.17 13.67
C GLY A 210 25.88 2.15 14.51
N TYR A 211 27.02 2.55 15.06
CA TYR A 211 27.90 1.70 15.86
C TYR A 211 28.00 2.22 17.29
N SER A 212 27.90 1.31 18.26
CA SER A 212 28.09 1.62 19.68
C SER A 212 28.96 0.51 20.32
N GLY A 213 30.26 0.77 20.45
CA GLY A 213 31.23 -0.26 20.81
C GLY A 213 31.23 -1.39 19.76
N ASN A 214 31.00 -2.62 20.21
CA ASN A 214 30.88 -3.77 19.32
C ASN A 214 29.47 -3.99 18.79
N ASP A 215 28.51 -3.16 19.20
CA ASP A 215 27.15 -3.27 18.73
C ASP A 215 26.94 -2.48 17.44
N ILE A 216 26.21 -3.08 16.51
CA ILE A 216 25.73 -2.45 15.26
C ILE A 216 24.21 -2.38 15.30
N TYR A 217 23.67 -1.21 15.02
CA TYR A 217 22.23 -1.00 14.87
C TYR A 217 21.94 -0.64 13.43
N MET A 218 20.98 -1.35 12.85
CA MET A 218 20.65 -1.16 11.44
C MET A 218 19.15 -0.99 11.30
N SER A 219 18.73 -0.02 10.49
CA SER A 219 17.30 0.17 10.20
C SER A 219 16.77 -0.88 9.25
N CYS A 220 15.49 -1.18 9.38
CA CYS A 220 14.76 -2.05 8.46
C CYS A 220 14.64 -1.36 7.08
N PRO A 221 14.97 -2.04 5.97
CA PRO A 221 14.85 -1.43 4.64
C PRO A 221 13.41 -1.11 4.24
N ALA A 222 12.44 -1.81 4.82
CA ALA A 222 11.01 -1.54 4.58
C ALA A 222 10.47 -0.36 5.39
N ASP A 223 11.05 -0.09 6.56
CA ASP A 223 10.65 1.01 7.45
C ASP A 223 11.85 1.47 8.26
N THR A 224 12.51 2.53 7.83
CA THR A 224 13.77 3.00 8.42
C THR A 224 13.62 3.60 9.82
N THR A 225 12.43 3.65 10.38
CA THR A 225 12.18 4.01 11.78
C THR A 225 12.38 2.83 12.75
N LEU A 226 12.36 1.60 12.21
CA LEU A 226 12.52 0.34 12.94
C LEU A 226 13.96 -0.15 12.84
N TYR A 227 14.48 -0.70 13.93
CA TYR A 227 15.88 -1.14 14.03
C TYR A 227 16.00 -2.59 14.50
N PHE A 228 17.06 -3.25 14.05
CA PHE A 228 17.58 -4.50 14.61
C PHE A 228 19.04 -4.34 14.97
N LYS A 229 19.54 -5.24 15.81
CA LYS A 229 20.84 -5.14 16.44
C LYS A 229 21.70 -6.36 16.17
N GLY A 230 22.98 -6.15 15.87
CA GLY A 230 24.00 -7.19 15.79
C GLY A 230 25.19 -6.89 16.70
N THR A 231 26.10 -7.86 16.81
CA THR A 231 27.36 -7.73 17.54
C THR A 231 28.53 -8.09 16.64
N ILE A 232 29.52 -7.22 16.58
CA ILE A 232 30.75 -7.39 15.78
C ILE A 232 31.75 -8.19 16.60
N LEU A 233 32.23 -9.28 16.04
CA LEU A 233 33.31 -10.12 16.62
C LEU A 233 34.32 -10.45 15.52
N GLY A 234 35.45 -9.76 15.52
CA GLY A 234 36.46 -9.87 14.48
C GLY A 234 35.94 -9.47 13.08
N ASN A 235 36.02 -10.37 12.14
CA ASN A 235 35.55 -10.18 10.77
C ASN A 235 34.11 -10.72 10.54
N LYS A 236 33.32 -10.81 11.58
CA LYS A 236 31.93 -11.28 11.52
C LYS A 236 31.00 -10.35 12.29
N VAL A 237 29.75 -10.29 11.84
CA VAL A 237 28.64 -9.67 12.58
C VAL A 237 27.56 -10.72 12.81
N PHE A 238 27.13 -10.84 14.05
CA PHE A 238 26.12 -11.79 14.52
C PHE A 238 24.82 -11.06 14.79
N PHE A 239 23.77 -11.39 14.05
CA PHE A 239 22.41 -10.91 14.30
C PHE A 239 21.56 -12.06 14.82
N LYS A 240 20.95 -11.88 15.99
CA LYS A 240 19.97 -12.86 16.48
C LYS A 240 18.71 -12.87 15.62
N SER A 241 18.20 -14.05 15.31
CA SER A 241 16.96 -14.25 14.54
C SER A 241 16.00 -15.14 15.35
N PRO A 242 14.72 -14.77 15.52
CA PRO A 242 14.13 -13.47 15.14
C PRO A 242 14.42 -12.34 16.15
N GLN A 243 14.29 -11.09 15.72
CA GLN A 243 14.30 -9.92 16.61
C GLN A 243 13.06 -9.05 16.33
N PHE A 244 12.32 -8.67 17.35
CA PHE A 244 11.21 -7.74 17.21
C PHE A 244 11.74 -6.32 16.95
N MET A 245 11.43 -5.76 15.79
CA MET A 245 11.85 -4.41 15.43
C MET A 245 10.85 -3.34 15.87
N GLY A 246 9.56 -3.68 15.94
CA GLY A 246 8.50 -2.75 16.33
C GLY A 246 7.28 -2.80 15.43
N VAL A 247 6.43 -1.78 15.57
CA VAL A 247 5.22 -1.58 14.76
C VAL A 247 5.54 -0.65 13.60
N SER A 248 5.43 -1.15 12.38
CA SER A 248 5.52 -0.31 11.20
C SER A 248 4.21 0.43 11.00
N LYS A 249 4.29 1.77 10.95
CA LYS A 249 3.14 2.62 10.65
C LYS A 249 2.78 2.57 9.17
N GLU A 250 3.77 2.42 8.30
CA GLU A 250 3.59 2.35 6.85
C GLU A 250 2.80 1.10 6.43
N TYR A 251 3.17 -0.05 6.97
CA TYR A 251 2.50 -1.33 6.66
C TYR A 251 1.36 -1.66 7.61
N ASN A 252 1.25 -0.95 8.74
CA ASN A 252 0.36 -1.30 9.85
C ASN A 252 0.52 -2.76 10.27
N ARG A 253 1.78 -3.16 10.56
CA ARG A 253 2.19 -4.53 10.92
C ARG A 253 3.24 -4.51 12.03
N LEU A 254 3.30 -5.58 12.82
CA LEU A 254 4.41 -5.84 13.72
C LEU A 254 5.48 -6.59 12.92
N LEU A 255 6.70 -6.04 12.87
CA LEU A 255 7.77 -6.56 12.04
C LEU A 255 8.91 -7.15 12.86
N TYR A 256 9.39 -8.30 12.40
CA TYR A 256 10.58 -8.98 12.93
C TYR A 256 11.65 -9.05 11.87
N PHE A 257 12.88 -8.68 12.24
CA PHE A 257 14.06 -9.12 11.51
C PHE A 257 14.16 -10.65 11.66
N SER A 258 14.23 -11.34 10.56
CA SER A 258 14.38 -12.80 10.56
C SER A 258 15.33 -13.23 9.46
N GLY A 259 16.27 -14.09 9.84
CA GLY A 259 17.08 -14.84 8.89
C GLY A 259 16.32 -16.08 8.41
N VAL A 260 16.49 -16.40 7.14
CA VAL A 260 15.96 -17.62 6.53
C VAL A 260 17.05 -18.33 5.75
N ARG A 261 17.00 -19.66 5.73
CA ARG A 261 17.69 -20.42 4.67
C ARG A 261 16.95 -20.18 3.39
N PHE A 262 17.69 -19.90 2.33
CA PHE A 262 17.15 -19.48 1.05
C PHE A 262 17.70 -20.36 -0.07
N ALA A 263 16.82 -20.78 -0.97
CA ALA A 263 17.21 -21.46 -2.20
C ALA A 263 16.26 -21.09 -3.34
N TRP A 264 16.80 -20.84 -4.52
CA TRP A 264 15.99 -20.69 -5.72
C TRP A 264 15.36 -22.03 -6.10
N ASP A 265 14.06 -22.03 -6.38
CA ASP A 265 13.30 -23.22 -6.73
C ASP A 265 12.17 -22.86 -7.71
N ASP A 266 12.36 -23.20 -8.96
CA ASP A 266 11.43 -22.91 -10.06
C ASP A 266 10.05 -23.59 -9.89
N ASN A 267 9.94 -24.59 -9.01
CA ASN A 267 8.70 -25.28 -8.72
C ASN A 267 7.89 -24.66 -7.58
N SER A 268 8.45 -23.65 -6.90
CA SER A 268 7.76 -22.94 -5.80
C SER A 268 7.04 -21.71 -6.32
N PRO A 269 5.85 -21.38 -5.77
CA PRO A 269 5.24 -20.08 -6.00
C PRO A 269 6.21 -18.96 -5.61
N GLY A 270 6.58 -18.10 -6.55
CA GLY A 270 7.59 -17.06 -6.35
C GLY A 270 9.03 -17.45 -6.71
N GLY A 271 9.29 -18.69 -7.11
CA GLY A 271 10.58 -19.12 -7.64
C GLY A 271 11.67 -19.41 -6.59
N TYR A 272 11.32 -19.49 -5.30
CA TYR A 272 12.26 -19.78 -4.21
C TYR A 272 11.62 -20.49 -3.04
N LYS A 273 12.46 -21.11 -2.20
CA LYS A 273 12.08 -21.70 -0.91
C LYS A 273 12.79 -20.98 0.24
N VAL A 274 12.08 -20.81 1.34
CA VAL A 274 12.63 -20.27 2.59
C VAL A 274 12.24 -21.12 3.78
N SER A 275 13.16 -21.21 4.75
CA SER A 275 12.86 -21.75 6.09
C SER A 275 13.48 -20.85 7.15
N PHE A 276 12.69 -20.52 8.19
CA PHE A 276 13.13 -19.61 9.24
C PHE A 276 14.27 -20.22 10.08
N VAL A 277 15.23 -19.36 10.41
CA VAL A 277 16.35 -19.70 11.28
C VAL A 277 16.13 -19.07 12.65
N THR A 278 16.23 -19.88 13.70
CA THR A 278 16.29 -19.41 15.09
C THR A 278 17.73 -19.50 15.58
N GLY A 279 18.26 -18.37 16.06
CA GLY A 279 19.66 -18.27 16.49
C GLY A 279 20.40 -17.18 15.75
N ASP A 280 21.70 -17.32 15.58
CA ASP A 280 22.53 -16.29 14.96
C ASP A 280 22.55 -16.41 13.43
N ILE A 281 22.32 -15.29 12.76
CA ILE A 281 22.64 -15.09 11.36
C ILE A 281 23.96 -14.34 11.30
N ILE A 282 24.93 -14.90 10.58
CA ILE A 282 26.30 -14.43 10.58
C ILE A 282 26.63 -13.81 9.22
N PHE A 283 27.04 -12.55 9.24
CA PHE A 283 27.56 -11.84 8.06
C PHE A 283 29.09 -11.82 8.09
N ASP A 284 29.71 -11.94 6.93
CA ASP A 284 31.10 -11.56 6.74
C ASP A 284 31.20 -10.04 6.85
N TYR A 285 32.23 -9.56 7.56
CA TYR A 285 32.41 -8.14 7.83
C TYR A 285 33.82 -7.71 7.48
N ASP A 286 33.96 -6.74 6.61
CA ASP A 286 35.20 -6.03 6.33
C ASP A 286 35.25 -4.75 7.13
N ALA A 287 36.09 -4.72 8.16
CA ALA A 287 36.27 -3.55 9.06
C ALA A 287 36.89 -2.34 8.34
N THR A 288 37.57 -2.52 7.21
CA THR A 288 38.18 -1.40 6.46
C THR A 288 37.15 -0.66 5.62
N SER A 289 36.31 -1.38 4.93
CA SER A 289 35.23 -0.80 4.10
C SER A 289 33.89 -0.72 4.81
N HIS A 290 33.79 -1.25 6.01
CA HIS A 290 32.53 -1.40 6.76
C HIS A 290 31.43 -2.14 5.96
N THR A 291 31.82 -3.08 5.11
CA THR A 291 30.92 -3.84 4.25
C THR A 291 30.52 -5.14 4.95
N LEU A 292 29.22 -5.44 4.92
CA LEU A 292 28.64 -6.70 5.39
C LEU A 292 28.18 -7.52 4.17
N VAL A 293 28.48 -8.82 4.18
CA VAL A 293 28.05 -9.75 3.14
C VAL A 293 27.39 -10.97 3.76
N LEU A 294 26.14 -11.22 3.37
CA LEU A 294 25.40 -12.41 3.80
C LEU A 294 25.81 -13.62 2.97
N PRO A 295 26.12 -14.79 3.60
CA PRO A 295 26.35 -16.03 2.85
C PRO A 295 25.17 -16.40 1.96
N LYS A 296 25.45 -16.95 0.78
CA LYS A 296 24.46 -17.15 -0.31
C LYS A 296 23.29 -18.07 0.05
N GLU A 297 23.48 -18.98 1.00
CA GLU A 297 22.47 -19.91 1.48
C GLU A 297 21.44 -19.25 2.43
N TYR A 298 21.58 -17.95 2.71
CA TYR A 298 20.70 -17.19 3.57
C TYR A 298 20.06 -16.01 2.85
N ALA A 299 18.92 -15.62 3.35
CA ALA A 299 18.31 -14.31 3.06
C ALA A 299 17.81 -13.67 4.35
N ILE A 300 17.59 -12.38 4.31
CA ILE A 300 16.94 -11.62 5.37
C ILE A 300 15.52 -11.29 4.94
N VAL A 301 14.57 -11.46 5.84
CA VAL A 301 13.18 -11.10 5.64
C VAL A 301 12.68 -10.20 6.78
N ALA A 302 11.74 -9.31 6.49
CA ALA A 302 10.91 -8.67 7.49
C ALA A 302 9.64 -9.49 7.67
N LYS A 303 9.65 -10.37 8.67
CA LYS A 303 8.52 -11.24 8.97
C LYS A 303 7.40 -10.46 9.64
N VAL A 304 6.17 -10.66 9.16
CA VAL A 304 4.97 -10.13 9.80
C VAL A 304 4.56 -11.02 10.96
N PHE A 305 4.50 -10.46 12.17
CA PHE A 305 4.03 -11.20 13.35
C PHE A 305 2.56 -11.57 13.21
N GLY A 306 2.24 -12.77 13.66
CA GLY A 306 0.87 -13.29 13.61
C GLY A 306 0.48 -13.90 12.26
N HIS A 307 1.37 -13.93 11.27
CA HIS A 307 1.15 -14.57 9.97
C HIS A 307 2.30 -15.55 9.68
N ASP A 308 1.97 -16.77 9.29
CA ASP A 308 2.99 -17.83 9.16
C ASP A 308 3.90 -17.65 7.95
N THR A 309 3.38 -17.10 6.87
CA THR A 309 4.08 -17.04 5.55
C THR A 309 4.28 -15.62 5.02
N TYR A 310 3.69 -14.60 5.63
CA TYR A 310 3.77 -13.25 5.10
C TYR A 310 5.05 -12.53 5.54
N ASN A 311 5.82 -12.13 4.55
CA ASN A 311 7.03 -11.31 4.69
C ASN A 311 6.88 -10.07 3.81
N ILE A 312 7.36 -8.92 4.28
CA ILE A 312 7.32 -7.68 3.50
C ILE A 312 8.31 -7.74 2.34
N TYR A 313 9.49 -8.34 2.56
CA TYR A 313 10.52 -8.54 1.55
C TYR A 313 11.37 -9.79 1.86
N ALA A 314 12.08 -10.27 0.85
CA ALA A 314 13.17 -11.23 1.01
C ALA A 314 14.42 -10.70 0.30
N SER A 315 15.54 -10.69 1.00
CA SER A 315 16.82 -10.16 0.52
C SER A 315 17.88 -11.27 0.45
N PRO A 316 17.91 -12.07 -0.61
CA PRO A 316 18.98 -13.02 -0.87
C PRO A 316 20.21 -12.33 -1.45
N SER A 317 21.37 -12.96 -1.36
CA SER A 317 22.65 -12.43 -1.87
C SER A 317 22.92 -11.01 -1.41
N LEU A 318 22.63 -10.74 -0.13
CA LEU A 318 22.61 -9.42 0.47
C LEU A 318 24.03 -8.91 0.71
N ARG A 319 24.29 -7.70 0.28
CA ARG A 319 25.48 -6.91 0.59
C ARG A 319 25.06 -5.53 1.14
N ILE A 320 25.68 -5.10 2.22
CA ILE A 320 25.39 -3.83 2.88
C ILE A 320 26.68 -3.04 3.03
N TYR A 321 26.74 -1.82 2.52
CA TYR A 321 27.96 -1.02 2.48
C TYR A 321 27.65 0.47 2.64
N PRO A 322 28.62 1.28 3.15
CA PRO A 322 28.44 2.71 3.31
C PRO A 322 28.12 3.40 1.99
N PHE A 323 27.16 4.34 2.01
CA PHE A 323 26.86 5.16 0.87
C PHE A 323 27.71 6.45 0.89
N ILE A 324 28.40 6.70 -0.21
CA ILE A 324 29.17 7.93 -0.41
C ILE A 324 28.55 8.68 -1.59
N GLU A 325 27.99 9.86 -1.31
CA GLU A 325 27.39 10.68 -2.36
C GLU A 325 28.49 11.29 -3.24
N LYS A 326 28.33 11.16 -4.54
CA LYS A 326 29.24 11.70 -5.56
C LYS A 326 28.45 12.26 -6.74
N ALA A 327 29.06 13.16 -7.49
CA ALA A 327 28.51 13.61 -8.77
C ALA A 327 28.43 12.45 -9.74
N ALA A 328 27.27 12.26 -10.38
CA ALA A 328 27.00 11.14 -11.27
C ALA A 328 25.97 11.54 -12.34
N THR A 329 26.14 11.01 -13.55
CA THR A 329 25.16 11.19 -14.63
C THR A 329 24.08 10.10 -14.49
N PRO A 330 22.81 10.46 -14.24
CA PRO A 330 21.76 9.48 -14.06
C PRO A 330 21.42 8.77 -15.36
N GLN A 331 20.87 7.54 -15.26
CA GLN A 331 20.27 6.84 -16.41
C GLN A 331 19.07 7.61 -16.94
N ALA A 332 18.86 7.59 -18.25
CA ALA A 332 17.65 8.14 -18.86
C ALA A 332 16.43 7.32 -18.45
N PRO A 333 15.25 7.94 -18.24
CA PRO A 333 14.01 7.23 -17.99
C PRO A 333 13.66 6.27 -19.12
N GLN A 334 12.82 5.30 -18.85
CA GLN A 334 12.35 4.32 -19.82
C GLN A 334 10.83 4.32 -19.86
N PHE A 335 10.24 4.33 -21.05
CA PHE A 335 8.80 4.15 -21.20
C PHE A 335 8.40 2.71 -20.90
N TRP A 336 7.34 2.53 -20.13
CA TRP A 336 6.80 1.21 -19.79
C TRP A 336 5.70 0.81 -20.75
N LYS A 337 6.00 -0.07 -21.71
CA LYS A 337 5.05 -0.58 -22.72
C LYS A 337 4.18 0.54 -23.30
N PRO A 338 4.78 1.59 -23.90
CA PRO A 338 4.06 2.80 -24.32
C PRO A 338 2.97 2.50 -25.36
N GLU A 339 3.16 1.49 -26.20
CA GLU A 339 2.16 1.06 -27.19
C GLU A 339 0.83 0.58 -26.55
N ARG A 340 0.85 0.24 -25.25
CA ARG A 340 -0.33 -0.19 -24.47
C ARG A 340 -0.74 0.82 -23.41
N ASN A 341 0.22 1.50 -22.81
CA ASN A 341 0.04 2.29 -21.59
C ASN A 341 0.00 3.79 -21.85
N PHE A 342 0.46 4.26 -23.01
CA PHE A 342 0.23 5.64 -23.41
C PHE A 342 -1.22 5.81 -23.86
N ARG A 343 -1.89 6.82 -23.31
CA ARG A 343 -3.25 7.23 -23.70
C ARG A 343 -3.28 8.73 -23.89
N ASN A 344 -3.86 9.16 -25.01
CA ASN A 344 -4.12 10.55 -25.31
C ASN A 344 -5.65 10.69 -25.37
N TYR A 345 -6.24 11.18 -24.29
CA TYR A 345 -7.66 11.39 -24.20
C TYR A 345 -7.97 12.76 -24.78
N THR A 346 -8.75 12.79 -25.84
CA THR A 346 -9.27 14.03 -26.39
C THR A 346 -10.12 14.75 -25.34
N TYR A 347 -10.12 16.08 -25.42
CA TYR A 347 -10.84 17.05 -24.62
C TYR A 347 -12.04 16.51 -23.82
N ASP A 348 -11.96 16.60 -22.50
CA ASP A 348 -13.09 16.34 -21.59
C ASP A 348 -13.80 17.67 -21.31
N GLU A 349 -15.06 17.79 -21.69
CA GLU A 349 -15.86 19.01 -21.52
C GLU A 349 -16.01 19.45 -20.07
N ARG A 350 -15.91 18.50 -19.10
CA ARG A 350 -16.05 18.79 -17.67
C ARG A 350 -14.85 19.55 -17.12
N ILE A 351 -13.64 19.25 -17.62
CA ILE A 351 -12.40 19.89 -17.16
C ILE A 351 -11.85 20.88 -18.21
N GLN A 352 -12.47 20.96 -19.38
CA GLN A 352 -12.08 21.83 -20.49
C GLN A 352 -10.62 21.69 -20.94
N LYS A 353 -10.03 20.51 -20.78
CA LYS A 353 -8.64 20.20 -21.12
C LYS A 353 -8.55 18.80 -21.75
N GLY A 354 -7.56 18.58 -22.60
CA GLY A 354 -7.11 17.24 -22.97
C GLY A 354 -6.39 16.59 -21.80
N ILE A 355 -6.50 15.27 -21.68
CA ILE A 355 -5.75 14.48 -20.68
C ILE A 355 -4.92 13.45 -21.42
N ALA A 356 -3.65 13.36 -21.09
CA ALA A 356 -2.81 12.26 -21.50
C ALA A 356 -2.32 11.45 -20.30
N GLN A 357 -2.07 10.17 -20.54
CA GLN A 357 -1.57 9.23 -19.55
C GLN A 357 -0.32 8.56 -20.08
N VAL A 358 0.70 8.45 -19.25
CA VAL A 358 1.95 7.75 -19.58
C VAL A 358 2.46 6.93 -18.40
N GLN A 359 3.09 5.80 -18.70
CA GLN A 359 3.84 5.02 -17.71
C GLN A 359 5.33 5.01 -18.08
N PHE A 360 6.18 5.28 -17.09
CA PHE A 360 7.62 5.32 -17.27
C PHE A 360 8.36 4.89 -16.02
N ILE A 361 9.62 4.47 -16.20
CA ILE A 361 10.51 4.00 -15.14
C ILE A 361 11.64 5.02 -15.01
N ILE A 362 11.94 5.43 -13.77
CA ILE A 362 13.11 6.20 -13.41
C ILE A 362 14.01 5.29 -12.58
N SER A 363 15.23 5.04 -13.07
CA SER A 363 16.20 4.21 -12.33
C SER A 363 17.04 5.07 -11.38
N PRO A 364 17.18 4.69 -10.09
CA PRO A 364 18.08 5.37 -9.17
C PRO A 364 19.53 4.90 -9.34
N HIS A 365 19.99 4.82 -10.59
CA HIS A 365 21.34 4.41 -10.95
C HIS A 365 21.94 5.39 -11.95
N ASP A 366 23.26 5.50 -11.91
CA ASP A 366 24.00 6.26 -12.91
C ASP A 366 24.22 5.44 -14.20
N VAL A 367 24.81 6.05 -15.21
CA VAL A 367 25.12 5.42 -16.50
C VAL A 367 26.06 4.22 -16.40
N ASN A 368 26.76 4.05 -15.28
CA ASN A 368 27.64 2.91 -14.98
C ASN A 368 26.92 1.81 -14.20
N GLY A 369 25.64 2.01 -13.83
CA GLY A 369 24.85 1.10 -13.03
C GLY A 369 25.09 1.20 -11.52
N GLU A 370 25.81 2.23 -11.05
CA GLU A 370 26.00 2.47 -9.63
C GLU A 370 24.77 3.16 -9.03
N TYR A 371 24.41 2.74 -7.81
CA TYR A 371 23.27 3.33 -7.09
C TYR A 371 23.59 4.77 -6.68
N ILE A 372 22.70 5.68 -7.00
CA ILE A 372 22.77 7.10 -6.65
C ILE A 372 21.60 7.48 -5.74
N ASN A 373 21.72 8.62 -5.06
CA ASN A 373 20.74 9.04 -4.07
C ASN A 373 19.42 9.48 -4.73
N PRO A 374 18.33 8.72 -4.62
CA PRO A 374 17.05 9.10 -5.20
C PRO A 374 16.44 10.36 -4.56
N ASP A 375 16.86 10.75 -3.32
CA ASP A 375 16.43 12.01 -2.71
C ASP A 375 17.00 13.24 -3.43
N SER A 376 18.08 13.04 -4.20
CA SER A 376 18.72 14.08 -5.03
C SER A 376 18.34 13.95 -6.52
N MET A 377 17.40 13.06 -6.84
CA MET A 377 16.92 12.85 -8.20
C MET A 377 15.62 13.57 -8.48
N TYR A 378 15.50 14.00 -9.72
CA TYR A 378 14.32 14.66 -10.29
C TYR A 378 14.10 14.16 -11.70
N TYR A 379 12.92 14.40 -12.25
CA TYR A 379 12.67 14.22 -13.68
C TYR A 379 11.99 15.44 -14.29
N ARG A 380 12.23 15.65 -15.58
CA ARG A 380 11.55 16.61 -16.44
C ARG A 380 10.74 15.86 -17.49
N MET A 381 9.62 16.40 -17.86
CA MET A 381 8.80 15.95 -19.00
C MET A 381 8.87 16.99 -20.12
N TYR A 382 8.83 16.52 -21.36
CA TYR A 382 8.79 17.33 -22.57
C TYR A 382 7.63 16.88 -23.45
N VAL A 383 6.87 17.81 -23.99
CA VAL A 383 5.72 17.53 -24.86
C VAL A 383 5.92 18.28 -26.17
N ASP A 384 6.14 17.54 -27.27
CA ASP A 384 6.31 18.04 -28.64
C ASP A 384 7.50 19.02 -28.85
N ASP A 385 8.09 19.57 -27.82
CA ASP A 385 9.20 20.50 -27.83
C ASP A 385 10.37 19.98 -27.00
N PRO A 386 11.56 19.71 -27.60
CA PRO A 386 12.73 19.24 -26.88
C PRO A 386 13.46 20.32 -26.05
N GLU A 387 13.15 21.59 -26.29
CA GLU A 387 13.89 22.70 -25.68
C GLU A 387 13.22 23.20 -24.39
N THR A 388 11.90 23.01 -24.27
CA THR A 388 11.12 23.55 -23.16
C THR A 388 10.50 22.44 -22.31
N PRO A 389 10.95 22.27 -21.06
CA PRO A 389 10.32 21.31 -20.14
C PRO A 389 8.87 21.71 -19.86
N PHE A 390 8.00 20.69 -19.74
CA PHE A 390 6.61 20.88 -19.33
C PHE A 390 6.55 21.44 -17.89
N THR A 391 5.70 22.45 -17.71
CA THR A 391 5.46 23.05 -16.39
C THR A 391 4.26 22.39 -15.71
N PHE A 392 4.49 21.78 -14.57
CA PHE A 392 3.46 21.27 -13.67
C PHE A 392 3.03 22.41 -12.74
N ASP A 393 1.74 22.64 -12.55
CA ASP A 393 1.20 23.66 -11.67
C ASP A 393 0.27 23.10 -10.58
N LYS A 394 0.07 23.86 -9.48
CA LYS A 394 -0.79 23.46 -8.37
C LYS A 394 -2.28 23.42 -8.68
N ILE A 395 -2.72 24.03 -9.76
CA ILE A 395 -4.12 23.97 -10.18
C ILE A 395 -4.45 22.56 -10.64
N ASP A 396 -3.55 22.00 -11.45
CA ASP A 396 -3.69 20.63 -11.97
C ASP A 396 -3.12 19.58 -10.97
N TYR A 397 -2.11 19.93 -10.17
CA TYR A 397 -1.45 19.05 -9.20
C TYR A 397 -1.40 19.67 -7.80
N PRO A 398 -2.48 19.64 -7.02
CA PRO A 398 -2.57 20.36 -5.74
C PRO A 398 -1.52 19.98 -4.69
N ALA A 399 -0.94 18.78 -4.79
CA ALA A 399 0.08 18.27 -3.87
C ALA A 399 1.50 18.82 -4.16
N LEU A 400 1.71 19.56 -5.24
CA LEU A 400 3.03 20.13 -5.54
C LEU A 400 3.55 21.03 -4.42
N PRO A 401 4.86 20.97 -4.09
CA PRO A 401 5.43 21.80 -3.05
C PRO A 401 5.54 23.30 -3.44
N LYS A 402 5.53 23.61 -4.75
CA LYS A 402 5.57 24.97 -5.30
C LYS A 402 4.43 25.17 -6.29
N ASP A 403 4.09 26.45 -6.56
CA ASP A 403 2.98 26.78 -7.45
C ASP A 403 3.21 26.29 -8.88
N GLU A 404 4.46 26.35 -9.35
CA GLU A 404 4.89 25.80 -10.64
C GLU A 404 6.23 25.09 -10.50
N MET A 405 6.39 23.97 -11.19
CA MET A 405 7.61 23.17 -11.23
C MET A 405 7.83 22.53 -12.60
N THR A 406 9.06 22.56 -13.09
CA THR A 406 9.50 21.81 -14.27
C THR A 406 10.28 20.54 -13.90
N GLU A 407 10.76 20.44 -12.67
CA GLU A 407 11.50 19.30 -12.12
C GLU A 407 10.71 18.69 -10.98
N ILE A 408 10.28 17.47 -11.19
CA ILE A 408 9.50 16.73 -10.20
C ILE A 408 10.43 15.82 -9.41
N PRO A 409 10.41 15.88 -8.04
CA PRO A 409 11.23 15.02 -7.22
C PRO A 409 10.92 13.53 -7.45
N PHE A 410 11.93 12.66 -7.40
CA PHE A 410 11.83 11.22 -7.64
C PHE A 410 10.71 10.55 -6.83
N TRP A 411 10.57 10.89 -5.54
CA TRP A 411 9.57 10.28 -4.66
C TRP A 411 8.22 10.98 -4.66
N PHE A 412 8.09 12.10 -5.37
CA PHE A 412 6.84 12.84 -5.37
C PHE A 412 5.70 12.00 -5.97
N THR A 413 4.59 11.95 -5.26
CA THR A 413 3.33 11.37 -5.73
C THR A 413 2.18 12.32 -5.44
N ASP A 414 1.20 12.31 -6.32
CA ASP A 414 -0.11 12.93 -6.14
C ASP A 414 -1.16 11.83 -6.27
N LYS A 415 -2.12 11.77 -5.35
CA LYS A 415 -3.06 10.64 -5.24
C LYS A 415 -3.84 10.34 -6.52
N GLU A 416 -4.08 11.35 -7.34
CA GLU A 416 -4.94 11.23 -8.52
C GLU A 416 -4.14 11.23 -9.82
N TYR A 417 -2.98 11.89 -9.87
CA TYR A 417 -2.33 12.23 -11.13
C TYR A 417 -0.89 11.74 -11.27
N ILE A 418 -0.16 11.54 -10.17
CA ILE A 418 1.21 11.04 -10.19
C ILE A 418 1.33 9.88 -9.20
N MET A 419 1.15 8.66 -9.69
CA MET A 419 1.13 7.46 -8.87
C MET A 419 2.41 6.64 -9.05
N GLY A 420 2.99 6.17 -7.92
CA GLY A 420 4.06 5.19 -7.91
C GLY A 420 3.50 3.78 -7.72
N TYR A 421 3.76 2.86 -8.66
CA TYR A 421 3.38 1.45 -8.52
C TYR A 421 4.49 0.60 -7.92
N THR A 422 5.72 1.00 -8.16
CA THR A 422 6.93 0.41 -7.58
C THR A 422 7.88 1.54 -7.21
N ASN A 423 9.04 1.22 -6.63
CA ASN A 423 10.04 2.25 -6.32
C ASN A 423 10.49 3.05 -7.54
N THR A 424 10.34 2.51 -8.75
CA THR A 424 10.83 3.13 -9.98
C THR A 424 9.74 3.43 -11.01
N LEU A 425 8.64 2.65 -11.06
CA LEU A 425 7.57 2.79 -12.05
C LEU A 425 6.59 3.87 -11.62
N ARG A 426 6.33 4.83 -12.51
CA ARG A 426 5.38 5.94 -12.35
C ARG A 426 4.27 5.86 -13.38
N LEU A 427 3.06 6.18 -12.95
CA LEU A 427 1.92 6.51 -13.80
C LEU A 427 1.66 8.00 -13.65
N LEU A 428 1.70 8.73 -14.76
CA LEU A 428 1.44 10.16 -14.81
C LEU A 428 0.24 10.46 -15.68
N PHE A 429 -0.73 11.22 -15.12
CA PHE A 429 -1.77 11.91 -15.89
C PHE A 429 -1.39 13.39 -16.01
N PHE A 430 -1.51 13.95 -17.19
CA PHE A 430 -1.21 15.37 -17.45
C PHE A 430 -2.21 16.00 -18.42
N PHE A 431 -2.40 17.31 -18.25
CA PHE A 431 -3.52 18.03 -18.86
C PHE A 431 -3.08 18.78 -20.12
N THR A 432 -2.54 18.03 -21.07
CA THR A 432 -2.22 18.56 -22.41
C THR A 432 -2.31 17.42 -23.42
N GLU A 433 -2.58 17.78 -24.68
CA GLU A 433 -2.57 16.84 -25.80
C GLU A 433 -1.15 16.73 -26.36
N VAL A 434 -0.70 15.51 -26.62
CA VAL A 434 0.58 15.23 -27.29
C VAL A 434 0.31 15.06 -28.78
N GLN A 435 0.97 15.86 -29.62
CA GLN A 435 0.79 15.84 -31.06
C GLN A 435 1.78 14.91 -31.77
N ASP A 436 3.03 14.93 -31.38
CA ASP A 436 4.12 14.18 -32.03
C ASP A 436 4.85 13.26 -31.07
N SER A 437 5.28 13.78 -29.93
CA SER A 437 6.18 13.05 -29.04
C SER A 437 6.13 13.53 -27.60
N ILE A 438 6.47 12.61 -26.70
CA ILE A 438 6.67 12.91 -25.29
C ILE A 438 8.06 12.42 -24.88
N GLY A 439 8.77 13.23 -24.07
CA GLY A 439 10.11 12.92 -23.57
C GLY A 439 10.22 13.01 -22.06
N PHE A 440 11.10 12.20 -21.49
CA PHE A 440 11.49 12.28 -20.09
C PHE A 440 12.98 12.34 -19.93
N GLN A 441 13.45 13.13 -18.97
CA GLN A 441 14.85 13.30 -18.62
C GLN A 441 15.04 13.13 -17.11
N SER A 442 16.05 12.39 -16.70
CA SER A 442 16.48 12.32 -15.29
C SER A 442 17.47 13.45 -14.99
N VAL A 443 17.34 14.05 -13.80
CA VAL A 443 18.25 15.08 -13.28
C VAL A 443 18.75 14.61 -11.92
N TYR A 444 20.05 14.67 -11.70
CA TYR A 444 20.68 14.34 -10.42
C TYR A 444 21.46 15.51 -9.87
N LYS A 445 21.19 15.89 -8.61
CA LYS A 445 21.79 17.03 -7.91
C LYS A 445 22.58 16.56 -6.68
N GLY A 446 23.47 15.58 -6.87
CA GLY A 446 24.29 15.01 -5.83
C GLY A 446 25.77 15.28 -6.02
N GLY A 447 26.55 15.20 -4.92
CA GLY A 447 27.99 15.43 -4.94
C GLY A 447 28.41 16.86 -5.32
N GLY A 448 27.52 17.84 -5.12
CA GLY A 448 27.80 19.25 -5.39
C GLY A 448 27.65 19.68 -6.86
N GLU A 449 27.20 18.80 -7.74
CA GLU A 449 26.96 19.08 -9.16
C GLU A 449 25.54 18.71 -9.58
N THR A 450 25.05 19.36 -10.64
CA THR A 450 23.83 18.95 -11.34
C THR A 450 24.21 18.27 -12.64
N ARG A 451 23.79 17.03 -12.82
CA ARG A 451 24.01 16.26 -14.05
C ARG A 451 22.68 15.70 -14.57
N GLU A 452 22.56 15.64 -15.88
CA GLU A 452 21.33 15.29 -16.58
C GLU A 452 21.57 14.08 -17.49
N SER A 453 20.54 13.25 -17.65
CA SER A 453 20.55 12.19 -18.67
C SER A 453 20.25 12.77 -20.04
N ASN A 454 20.40 11.96 -21.08
CA ASN A 454 19.72 12.21 -22.35
C ASN A 454 18.20 12.15 -22.12
N ILE A 455 17.43 12.85 -22.98
CA ILE A 455 15.96 12.76 -22.99
C ILE A 455 15.57 11.45 -23.70
N ALA A 456 14.81 10.62 -23.00
CA ALA A 456 14.19 9.45 -23.62
C ALA A 456 12.88 9.87 -24.29
N TRP A 457 12.73 9.60 -25.57
CA TRP A 457 11.58 10.00 -26.37
C TRP A 457 10.69 8.81 -26.74
N TYR A 458 9.38 9.04 -26.67
CA TYR A 458 8.37 8.22 -27.32
C TYR A 458 7.66 9.03 -28.38
N LYS A 459 7.81 8.62 -29.65
CA LYS A 459 7.10 9.22 -30.76
C LYS A 459 5.75 8.52 -30.95
N LEU A 460 4.70 9.30 -31.07
CA LEU A 460 3.38 8.75 -31.37
C LEU A 460 3.39 8.08 -32.73
N PRO A 461 2.76 6.90 -32.87
CA PRO A 461 2.56 6.30 -34.18
C PRO A 461 1.82 7.32 -35.07
N LYS A 462 2.45 7.69 -36.17
CA LYS A 462 1.71 8.48 -37.18
C LYS A 462 0.51 7.65 -37.60
N THR A 463 -0.68 8.06 -37.26
CA THR A 463 -1.89 7.54 -37.91
C THR A 463 -1.70 7.81 -39.39
N THR A 464 -1.28 6.77 -40.12
CA THR A 464 -1.49 6.78 -41.57
C THR A 464 -3.00 6.84 -41.73
N SER A 465 -3.54 8.06 -41.91
CA SER A 465 -4.86 8.21 -42.47
C SER A 465 -4.81 7.41 -43.77
N ILE A 466 -5.51 6.28 -43.78
CA ILE A 466 -5.85 5.66 -45.06
C ILE A 466 -6.64 6.73 -45.80
N GLN A 467 -5.95 7.47 -46.66
CA GLN A 467 -6.63 8.31 -47.62
C GLN A 467 -7.57 7.38 -48.35
N GLY A 468 -8.87 7.66 -48.20
CA GLY A 468 -9.93 6.82 -48.71
C GLY A 468 -9.70 6.50 -50.17
N ILE A 469 -9.76 5.23 -50.47
CA ILE A 469 -10.05 4.78 -51.82
C ILE A 469 -11.40 5.38 -52.14
N HIS A 470 -11.41 6.46 -52.94
CA HIS A 470 -12.60 6.97 -53.58
C HIS A 470 -13.11 5.91 -54.54
N ASN A 471 -13.96 5.03 -54.06
CA ASN A 471 -14.87 4.31 -54.95
C ASN A 471 -16.13 5.20 -55.13
N SER A 472 -16.13 5.90 -56.23
CA SER A 472 -17.33 6.52 -56.79
C SER A 472 -18.32 5.41 -57.15
N ASN A 473 -19.25 5.10 -56.23
CA ASN A 473 -20.54 4.49 -56.55
C ASN A 473 -21.59 5.13 -55.66
N ASN A 474 -22.57 5.74 -56.34
CA ASN A 474 -23.78 6.34 -55.80
C ASN A 474 -24.50 5.38 -54.84
N GLY A 475 -24.41 5.59 -53.56
CA GLY A 475 -25.18 4.95 -52.51
C GLY A 475 -25.04 5.74 -51.22
N SER A 476 -26.11 5.90 -50.46
CA SER A 476 -26.16 6.64 -49.19
C SER A 476 -24.95 6.41 -48.29
N PRO A 477 -24.43 7.45 -47.62
CA PRO A 477 -23.20 7.36 -46.86
C PRO A 477 -23.24 6.25 -45.83
N ALA A 478 -22.30 5.31 -45.93
CA ALA A 478 -22.25 4.15 -45.04
C ALA A 478 -21.72 4.58 -43.65
N LYS A 479 -22.61 4.70 -42.67
CA LYS A 479 -22.24 4.86 -41.26
C LYS A 479 -21.41 3.67 -40.83
N VAL A 480 -20.23 3.90 -40.26
CA VAL A 480 -19.37 2.84 -39.71
C VAL A 480 -19.58 2.78 -38.23
N TYR A 481 -19.92 1.61 -37.72
CA TYR A 481 -20.24 1.36 -36.34
C TYR A 481 -19.03 0.68 -35.62
N TYR A 482 -18.78 1.10 -34.41
CA TYR A 482 -17.72 0.52 -33.55
C TYR A 482 -18.26 0.24 -32.16
N ASP A 483 -17.73 -0.79 -31.49
CA ASP A 483 -17.93 -0.99 -30.07
C ASP A 483 -16.98 -0.08 -29.23
N LEU A 484 -17.14 -0.09 -27.90
CA LEU A 484 -16.32 0.69 -26.99
C LEU A 484 -14.83 0.32 -27.02
N LEU A 485 -14.49 -0.83 -27.59
CA LEU A 485 -13.11 -1.30 -27.75
C LEU A 485 -12.54 -0.92 -29.14
N GLY A 486 -13.28 -0.13 -29.94
CA GLY A 486 -12.87 0.30 -31.27
C GLY A 486 -12.98 -0.80 -32.33
N ARG A 487 -13.67 -1.91 -32.08
CA ARG A 487 -13.87 -2.97 -33.06
C ARG A 487 -15.07 -2.62 -33.97
N ARG A 488 -14.85 -2.72 -35.27
CA ARG A 488 -15.89 -2.45 -36.27
C ARG A 488 -17.03 -3.46 -36.16
N GLN A 489 -18.27 -2.96 -36.28
CA GLN A 489 -19.49 -3.75 -36.21
C GLN A 489 -20.31 -3.55 -37.50
N GLU A 490 -21.17 -4.50 -37.81
CA GLU A 490 -22.07 -4.46 -38.98
C GLU A 490 -23.31 -3.58 -38.76
N GLY A 491 -23.57 -3.14 -37.52
CA GLY A 491 -24.70 -2.30 -37.13
C GLY A 491 -24.73 -2.01 -35.61
N LEU A 492 -25.75 -1.28 -35.18
CA LEU A 492 -25.97 -0.97 -33.77
C LEU A 492 -26.30 -2.23 -32.97
N ARG A 493 -25.67 -2.39 -31.82
CA ARG A 493 -25.92 -3.46 -30.85
C ARG A 493 -26.45 -2.87 -29.53
N LYS A 494 -27.14 -3.69 -28.75
CA LYS A 494 -27.60 -3.29 -27.41
C LYS A 494 -26.43 -2.82 -26.54
N GLY A 495 -26.54 -1.61 -25.99
CA GLY A 495 -25.51 -0.94 -25.24
C GLY A 495 -24.93 0.28 -25.96
N ILE A 496 -23.68 0.63 -25.62
CA ILE A 496 -23.01 1.82 -26.18
C ILE A 496 -22.35 1.47 -27.52
N ASN A 497 -22.68 2.24 -28.56
CA ASN A 497 -22.10 2.16 -29.89
C ASN A 497 -21.45 3.48 -30.24
N LEU A 498 -20.36 3.44 -31.01
CA LEU A 498 -19.71 4.61 -31.60
C LEU A 498 -19.98 4.62 -33.09
N ILE A 499 -20.54 5.72 -33.61
CA ILE A 499 -20.83 5.90 -35.03
C ILE A 499 -19.87 6.94 -35.58
N ARG A 500 -19.01 6.55 -36.52
CA ARG A 500 -18.18 7.48 -37.23
C ARG A 500 -18.97 8.07 -38.42
N LYS A 501 -19.07 9.41 -38.43
CA LYS A 501 -19.70 10.18 -39.52
C LYS A 501 -18.71 10.47 -40.65
N GLU A 502 -19.21 10.91 -41.77
CA GLU A 502 -18.39 11.23 -42.95
C GLU A 502 -17.39 12.38 -42.72
N ASP A 503 -17.75 13.33 -41.87
CA ASP A 503 -16.89 14.45 -41.46
C ASP A 503 -15.75 14.02 -40.50
N GLY A 504 -15.67 12.72 -40.20
CA GLY A 504 -14.69 12.15 -39.26
C GLY A 504 -15.11 12.23 -37.79
N SER A 505 -16.18 12.93 -37.47
CA SER A 505 -16.71 13.02 -36.11
C SER A 505 -17.28 11.68 -35.66
N VAL A 506 -17.24 11.44 -34.32
CA VAL A 506 -17.76 10.21 -33.71
C VAL A 506 -18.92 10.56 -32.80
N GLU A 507 -20.05 9.92 -33.02
CA GLU A 507 -21.25 10.04 -32.20
C GLU A 507 -21.41 8.79 -31.31
N LYS A 508 -21.70 9.00 -30.05
CA LYS A 508 -22.02 7.92 -29.07
C LYS A 508 -23.54 7.72 -29.08
N VAL A 509 -23.97 6.51 -29.36
CA VAL A 509 -25.40 6.11 -29.36
C VAL A 509 -25.58 4.97 -28.37
N ILE A 510 -26.63 5.05 -27.55
CA ILE A 510 -27.05 3.98 -26.63
C ILE A 510 -28.32 3.36 -27.19
N GLN A 511 -28.31 2.05 -27.41
CA GLN A 511 -29.44 1.27 -27.88
C GLN A 511 -29.94 0.29 -26.85
#